data_fe09d7a352120c31e941e25ffd08b662
#
_entry.id   fe09d7a352120c31e941e25ffd08b662
#
_cell.length_a   1.000
_cell.length_b   1.000
_cell.length_c   1.000
_cell.angle_alpha   90.00
_cell.angle_beta   90.00
_cell.angle_gamma   90.00
#
_symmetry.space_group_name_H-M   'P 1'
#
loop_
_entity.id
_entity.type
_entity.pdbx_description
1 polymer ?
#
loop_
_entity_poly.entity_id
_entity_poly.type
_entity_poly.pdbx_seq_one_letter_code
_entity_poly.pdbx_strand_id
1 'polypeptide(L)'
;MIINDTGGLGKVEVSTVPMPDFVRVMSATYTYSGKVLVFYTTSQDPKVSDYINIAIANDDGTDFKNIFSGVIKQHKKANGIRHLPFQDNKRVLLGDYVLECYPDIDNCKSVKLVPVKYPWLIHLDPRTTKHWSEVIIAPDNQHICWTILRSDIGAANVMGILQRKRNKYVIKKPQVISTIEHVKKEKKNKGYIILPQIMRGGEVKQFVKGGAAISLVGAVDSPLPNSVVQDLRSGDVIQITNISGYEETTIFSPDERLGIVMSTRGSKKTNCAIFGLLPRPHAMLTTSYIVMLVYMYAVAGVRSFREGNIGPVLIDIERSMNENGYQGVLLNDPEEKWVYLSPMSWHPSGKKAMWLEMLRGSDRNEGGRRVRIRKAELHDYQPEKPVPIVKTPDDIPYGIKGIRG
;
A
#
# COMPACT_ATOMS: atom_id res chain seq x y z
N MET A 1 0.38 24.51 1.37
CA MET A 1 1.68 24.61 2.08
C MET A 1 2.79 24.54 1.04
N ILE A 2 3.75 25.45 1.12
CA ILE A 2 4.91 25.46 0.20
C ILE A 2 6.12 25.00 0.99
N ILE A 3 6.89 24.08 0.43
CA ILE A 3 8.12 23.54 1.02
C ILE A 3 9.25 23.83 0.03
N ASN A 4 10.22 24.65 0.47
CA ASN A 4 11.37 25.05 -0.35
C ASN A 4 12.64 24.28 0.04
N ASP A 5 12.75 23.85 1.30
CA ASP A 5 13.85 22.99 1.73
C ASP A 5 13.50 21.51 1.47
N THR A 6 13.85 21.06 0.29
CA THR A 6 13.51 19.72 -0.23
C THR A 6 14.74 18.86 -0.52
N GLY A 7 15.93 19.33 -0.10
CA GLY A 7 17.17 18.61 -0.33
C GLY A 7 17.51 18.39 -1.82
N GLY A 8 17.11 19.35 -2.68
CA GLY A 8 17.44 19.33 -4.12
C GLY A 8 16.29 18.97 -5.06
N LEU A 9 15.09 18.65 -4.53
CA LEU A 9 13.92 18.32 -5.38
C LEU A 9 13.19 19.58 -5.90
N GLY A 10 13.66 20.79 -5.58
CA GLY A 10 13.01 22.04 -5.93
C GLY A 10 11.79 22.33 -5.06
N LYS A 11 10.91 23.23 -5.52
CA LYS A 11 9.72 23.64 -4.80
C LYS A 11 8.66 22.54 -4.81
N VAL A 12 8.16 22.18 -3.61
CA VAL A 12 7.03 21.27 -3.44
C VAL A 12 5.83 22.03 -2.88
N GLU A 13 4.70 21.96 -3.54
CA GLU A 13 3.46 22.55 -3.10
C GLU A 13 2.46 21.48 -2.66
N VAL A 14 1.99 21.58 -1.42
CA VAL A 14 0.97 20.68 -0.86
C VAL A 14 -0.36 21.39 -0.76
N SER A 15 -1.39 20.84 -1.41
CA SER A 15 -2.74 21.36 -1.46
C SER A 15 -3.78 20.28 -1.16
N THR A 16 -5.04 20.70 -0.98
CA THR A 16 -6.19 19.81 -0.85
C THR A 16 -6.85 19.68 -2.22
N VAL A 17 -7.23 18.46 -2.60
CA VAL A 17 -8.11 18.24 -3.75
C VAL A 17 -9.54 18.50 -3.28
N PRO A 18 -10.20 19.56 -3.77
CA PRO A 18 -11.56 19.88 -3.35
C PRO A 18 -12.55 18.82 -3.81
N MET A 19 -13.56 18.55 -2.98
CA MET A 19 -14.67 17.65 -3.29
C MET A 19 -15.98 18.37 -3.07
N PRO A 20 -17.06 18.01 -3.78
CA PRO A 20 -18.39 18.56 -3.54
C PRO A 20 -18.84 18.34 -2.09
N ASP A 21 -19.60 19.28 -1.52
CA ASP A 21 -20.00 19.26 -0.10
C ASP A 21 -20.79 18.01 0.32
N PHE A 22 -21.50 17.40 -0.61
CA PHE A 22 -22.24 16.17 -0.33
C PHE A 22 -21.36 14.92 -0.25
N VAL A 23 -20.09 15.02 -0.66
CA VAL A 23 -19.15 13.89 -0.73
C VAL A 23 -18.46 13.69 0.63
N ARG A 24 -18.68 12.53 1.22
CA ARG A 24 -17.90 12.05 2.35
C ARG A 24 -16.85 11.07 1.83
N VAL A 25 -15.63 11.56 1.65
CA VAL A 25 -14.52 10.77 1.13
C VAL A 25 -14.22 9.60 2.05
N MET A 26 -14.16 8.40 1.47
CA MET A 26 -13.68 7.18 2.14
C MET A 26 -12.27 6.85 1.70
N SER A 27 -11.99 7.00 0.41
CA SER A 27 -10.68 6.71 -0.17
C SER A 27 -10.53 7.36 -1.54
N ALA A 28 -9.29 7.56 -2.00
CA ALA A 28 -9.00 8.07 -3.33
C ALA A 28 -7.64 7.59 -3.84
N THR A 29 -7.49 7.51 -5.16
CA THR A 29 -6.23 7.16 -5.82
C THR A 29 -6.17 7.79 -7.21
N TYR A 30 -4.97 8.04 -7.75
CA TYR A 30 -4.83 8.38 -9.17
C TYR A 30 -5.12 7.17 -10.07
N THR A 31 -5.75 7.41 -11.20
CA THR A 31 -5.80 6.48 -12.33
C THR A 31 -4.54 6.62 -13.19
N TYR A 32 -4.34 5.70 -14.11
CA TYR A 32 -3.22 5.79 -15.05
C TYR A 32 -3.40 6.84 -16.15
N SER A 33 -4.57 7.48 -16.24
CA SER A 33 -4.81 8.68 -17.06
C SER A 33 -4.57 10.00 -16.30
N GLY A 34 -4.34 9.92 -14.97
CA GLY A 34 -4.15 11.10 -14.13
C GLY A 34 -5.43 11.66 -13.50
N LYS A 35 -6.57 11.04 -13.71
CA LYS A 35 -7.80 11.38 -12.98
C LYS A 35 -7.74 10.86 -11.55
N VAL A 36 -8.52 11.47 -10.66
CA VAL A 36 -8.71 11.01 -9.29
C VAL A 36 -9.92 10.10 -9.23
N LEU A 37 -9.71 8.85 -8.84
CA LEU A 37 -10.77 7.88 -8.55
C LEU A 37 -11.13 8.02 -7.08
N VAL A 38 -12.39 8.37 -6.78
CA VAL A 38 -12.87 8.68 -5.43
C VAL A 38 -13.91 7.66 -4.99
N PHE A 39 -13.71 7.12 -3.80
CA PHE A 39 -14.69 6.29 -3.08
C PHE A 39 -15.33 7.14 -1.99
N TYR A 40 -16.64 7.19 -1.97
CA TYR A 40 -17.36 8.09 -1.09
C TYR A 40 -18.75 7.57 -0.68
N THR A 41 -19.28 8.18 0.36
CA THR A 41 -20.68 8.05 0.76
C THR A 41 -21.31 9.42 0.81
N THR A 42 -22.65 9.45 0.84
CA THR A 42 -23.45 10.67 1.02
C THR A 42 -24.42 10.49 2.18
N SER A 43 -25.02 11.57 2.65
CA SER A 43 -26.08 11.52 3.67
C SER A 43 -27.39 10.92 3.14
N GLN A 44 -27.53 10.85 1.82
CA GLN A 44 -28.73 10.34 1.14
C GLN A 44 -28.61 8.87 0.74
N ASP A 45 -27.45 8.25 0.95
CA ASP A 45 -27.24 6.85 0.60
C ASP A 45 -28.17 5.92 1.39
N PRO A 46 -28.57 4.79 0.80
CA PRO A 46 -29.28 3.74 1.51
C PRO A 46 -28.52 3.29 2.76
N LYS A 47 -29.22 3.13 3.88
CA LYS A 47 -28.62 2.61 5.14
C LYS A 47 -28.38 1.09 5.05
N VAL A 48 -27.60 0.67 4.05
CA VAL A 48 -27.24 -0.71 3.79
C VAL A 48 -25.74 -0.87 4.00
N SER A 49 -25.32 -1.92 4.68
CA SER A 49 -23.89 -2.23 4.87
C SER A 49 -23.19 -2.40 3.54
N ASP A 50 -21.97 -1.87 3.44
CA ASP A 50 -21.10 -1.97 2.27
C ASP A 50 -21.64 -1.24 1.01
N TYR A 51 -22.61 -0.33 1.17
CA TYR A 51 -23.00 0.58 0.09
C TYR A 51 -21.92 1.63 -0.13
N ILE A 52 -21.56 1.86 -1.37
CA ILE A 52 -20.50 2.79 -1.75
C ILE A 52 -20.79 3.43 -3.11
N ASN A 53 -20.34 4.67 -3.25
CA ASN A 53 -20.29 5.37 -4.53
C ASN A 53 -18.85 5.48 -5.01
N ILE A 54 -18.66 5.43 -6.32
CA ILE A 54 -17.35 5.58 -6.97
C ILE A 54 -17.49 6.69 -8.01
N ALA A 55 -16.61 7.67 -7.95
CA ALA A 55 -16.56 8.78 -8.90
C ALA A 55 -15.16 8.97 -9.45
N ILE A 56 -15.08 9.69 -10.56
CA ILE A 56 -13.84 10.26 -11.10
C ILE A 56 -13.93 11.78 -11.07
N ALA A 57 -12.78 12.42 -10.92
CA ALA A 57 -12.64 13.88 -11.00
C ALA A 57 -11.26 14.25 -11.55
N ASN A 58 -11.08 15.52 -11.91
CA ASN A 58 -9.73 16.08 -12.08
C ASN A 58 -9.07 16.27 -10.72
N ASP A 59 -7.75 16.45 -10.69
CA ASP A 59 -7.01 16.64 -9.44
C ASP A 59 -7.12 18.08 -8.86
N ASP A 60 -7.87 18.93 -9.54
CA ASP A 60 -8.34 20.24 -9.03
C ASP A 60 -9.80 20.19 -8.52
N GLY A 61 -10.41 19.00 -8.52
CA GLY A 61 -11.78 18.76 -8.07
C GLY A 61 -12.87 19.02 -9.11
N THR A 62 -12.52 19.49 -10.30
CA THR A 62 -13.48 19.70 -11.39
C THR A 62 -13.89 18.37 -12.05
N ASP A 63 -14.94 18.40 -12.88
CA ASP A 63 -15.46 17.24 -13.62
C ASP A 63 -15.82 16.03 -12.74
N PHE A 64 -16.27 16.28 -11.51
CA PHE A 64 -16.70 15.21 -10.62
C PHE A 64 -17.89 14.46 -11.20
N LYS A 65 -17.70 13.19 -11.53
CA LYS A 65 -18.68 12.32 -12.16
C LYS A 65 -18.80 10.99 -11.43
N ASN A 66 -19.99 10.68 -10.91
CA ASN A 66 -20.28 9.34 -10.39
C ASN A 66 -20.31 8.32 -11.53
N ILE A 67 -19.62 7.19 -11.34
CA ILE A 67 -19.57 6.07 -12.29
C ILE A 67 -20.20 4.79 -11.74
N PHE A 68 -20.35 4.67 -10.42
CA PHE A 68 -20.97 3.51 -9.78
C PHE A 68 -21.59 3.87 -8.44
N SER A 69 -22.75 3.26 -8.14
CA SER A 69 -23.38 3.28 -6.82
C SER A 69 -23.97 1.90 -6.52
N GLY A 70 -23.65 1.34 -5.37
CA GLY A 70 -24.16 0.00 -5.01
C GLY A 70 -23.43 -0.66 -3.85
N VAL A 71 -23.87 -1.89 -3.54
CA VAL A 71 -23.30 -2.70 -2.46
C VAL A 71 -22.14 -3.54 -2.98
N ILE A 72 -20.97 -3.42 -2.33
CA ILE A 72 -19.77 -4.19 -2.65
C ILE A 72 -19.36 -5.00 -1.41
N LYS A 73 -19.92 -6.19 -1.26
CA LYS A 73 -19.59 -7.09 -0.12
C LYS A 73 -18.19 -7.66 -0.25
N GLN A 74 -17.43 -7.62 0.84
CA GLN A 74 -16.07 -8.16 0.92
C GLN A 74 -15.98 -9.30 1.94
N HIS A 75 -15.22 -10.35 1.64
CA HIS A 75 -14.93 -11.41 2.58
C HIS A 75 -13.77 -10.99 3.51
N LYS A 76 -13.99 -11.02 4.83
CA LYS A 76 -12.96 -10.69 5.84
C LYS A 76 -12.07 -9.50 5.41
N LYS A 77 -12.70 -8.41 5.03
CA LYS A 77 -12.00 -7.19 4.63
C LYS A 77 -11.21 -6.59 5.79
N ALA A 78 -10.07 -6.00 5.46
CA ALA A 78 -9.22 -5.36 6.45
C ALA A 78 -9.76 -4.00 6.93
N ASN A 79 -9.55 -2.96 6.14
CA ASN A 79 -9.80 -1.56 6.49
C ASN A 79 -10.64 -0.88 5.39
N GLY A 80 -11.75 -1.48 5.00
CA GLY A 80 -12.56 -1.01 3.90
C GLY A 80 -12.22 -1.66 2.56
N ILE A 81 -12.76 -1.12 1.48
CA ILE A 81 -12.56 -1.61 0.12
C ILE A 81 -11.20 -1.12 -0.38
N ARG A 82 -10.36 -2.05 -0.86
CA ARG A 82 -9.16 -1.71 -1.61
C ARG A 82 -9.53 -1.44 -3.07
N HIS A 83 -8.94 -0.43 -3.65
CA HIS A 83 -9.21 -0.01 -5.02
C HIS A 83 -7.91 0.32 -5.74
N LEU A 84 -7.69 -0.39 -6.81
CA LEU A 84 -6.48 -0.31 -7.61
C LEU A 84 -6.88 -0.23 -9.09
N PRO A 85 -6.69 0.92 -9.74
CA PRO A 85 -6.85 1.01 -11.18
C PRO A 85 -5.86 0.08 -11.88
N PHE A 86 -6.33 -0.56 -12.95
CA PHE A 86 -5.45 -1.29 -13.86
C PHE A 86 -4.75 -0.31 -14.80
N GLN A 87 -3.57 -0.70 -15.28
CA GLN A 87 -2.78 0.08 -16.25
C GLN A 87 -3.55 0.35 -17.56
N ASP A 88 -4.50 -0.52 -17.91
CA ASP A 88 -5.33 -0.37 -19.11
C ASP A 88 -6.39 0.76 -19.02
N ASN A 89 -6.54 1.37 -17.86
CA ASN A 89 -7.55 2.40 -17.56
C ASN A 89 -9.00 1.98 -17.86
N LYS A 90 -9.30 0.67 -17.84
CA LYS A 90 -10.65 0.12 -18.08
C LYS A 90 -11.23 -0.59 -16.88
N ARG A 91 -10.40 -0.92 -15.90
CA ARG A 91 -10.78 -1.77 -14.77
C ARG A 91 -10.25 -1.21 -13.46
N VAL A 92 -10.99 -1.50 -12.39
CA VAL A 92 -10.56 -1.22 -11.01
C VAL A 92 -10.70 -2.50 -10.20
N LEU A 93 -9.61 -2.95 -9.57
CA LEU A 93 -9.67 -4.06 -8.62
C LEU A 93 -10.18 -3.53 -7.27
N LEU A 94 -11.23 -4.16 -6.76
CA LEU A 94 -11.94 -3.78 -5.53
C LEU A 94 -11.84 -4.89 -4.46
N GLY A 95 -10.69 -5.50 -4.31
CA GLY A 95 -10.53 -6.65 -3.43
C GLY A 95 -11.21 -7.90 -3.99
N ASP A 96 -12.44 -8.20 -3.53
CA ASP A 96 -13.20 -9.39 -4.00
C ASP A 96 -13.91 -9.19 -5.35
N TYR A 97 -13.79 -8.02 -5.97
CA TYR A 97 -14.42 -7.70 -7.25
C TYR A 97 -13.47 -6.93 -8.17
N VAL A 98 -13.79 -6.97 -9.46
CA VAL A 98 -13.28 -6.04 -10.47
C VAL A 98 -14.45 -5.25 -11.02
N LEU A 99 -14.35 -3.93 -11.00
CA LEU A 99 -15.25 -3.03 -11.72
C LEU A 99 -14.69 -2.85 -13.13
N GLU A 100 -15.44 -3.29 -14.14
CA GLU A 100 -15.13 -3.09 -15.56
C GLU A 100 -15.90 -1.85 -16.05
N CYS A 101 -15.19 -0.86 -16.59
CA CYS A 101 -15.76 0.37 -17.14
C CYS A 101 -15.73 0.33 -18.67
N TYR A 102 -16.77 0.81 -19.32
CA TYR A 102 -16.87 0.87 -20.77
C TYR A 102 -17.18 2.31 -21.23
N PRO A 103 -16.43 2.85 -22.19
CA PRO A 103 -15.25 2.30 -22.89
C PRO A 103 -13.98 2.23 -22.02
N ASP A 104 -13.84 3.14 -21.07
CA ASP A 104 -12.73 3.27 -20.11
C ASP A 104 -13.21 3.98 -18.84
N ILE A 105 -12.32 4.16 -17.85
CA ILE A 105 -12.66 4.80 -16.57
C ILE A 105 -13.04 6.27 -16.76
N ASP A 106 -12.33 7.00 -17.61
CA ASP A 106 -12.50 8.44 -17.79
C ASP A 106 -13.84 8.78 -18.49
N ASN A 107 -14.22 7.95 -19.46
CA ASN A 107 -15.41 8.10 -20.26
C ASN A 107 -16.49 7.07 -19.90
N CYS A 108 -16.51 6.60 -18.67
CA CYS A 108 -17.35 5.49 -18.25
C CYS A 108 -18.84 5.79 -18.48
N LYS A 109 -19.47 5.01 -19.36
CA LYS A 109 -20.91 5.06 -19.70
C LYS A 109 -21.68 3.92 -19.08
N SER A 110 -21.01 2.78 -18.85
CA SER A 110 -21.58 1.62 -18.20
C SER A 110 -20.53 0.87 -17.42
N VAL A 111 -20.94 0.21 -16.36
CA VAL A 111 -20.07 -0.56 -15.49
C VAL A 111 -20.57 -1.99 -15.29
N LYS A 112 -19.65 -2.90 -15.06
CA LYS A 112 -19.94 -4.27 -14.65
C LYS A 112 -19.11 -4.63 -13.45
N LEU A 113 -19.77 -4.98 -12.35
CA LEU A 113 -19.10 -5.51 -11.16
C LEU A 113 -18.97 -7.04 -11.29
N VAL A 114 -17.74 -7.53 -11.30
CA VAL A 114 -17.41 -8.92 -11.60
C VAL A 114 -16.64 -9.53 -10.42
N PRO A 115 -17.15 -10.62 -9.80
CA PRO A 115 -16.49 -11.22 -8.63
C PRO A 115 -15.15 -11.86 -8.98
N VAL A 116 -14.20 -11.76 -8.04
CA VAL A 116 -12.91 -12.45 -8.07
C VAL A 116 -13.01 -13.71 -7.21
N LYS A 117 -12.73 -14.86 -7.82
CA LYS A 117 -12.64 -16.13 -7.10
C LYS A 117 -11.18 -16.37 -6.71
N TYR A 118 -10.86 -16.17 -5.46
CA TYR A 118 -9.58 -16.53 -4.88
C TYR A 118 -9.42 -18.07 -4.82
N PRO A 119 -8.18 -18.58 -4.93
CA PRO A 119 -7.96 -20.01 -5.23
C PRO A 119 -8.34 -20.95 -4.08
N TRP A 120 -8.32 -20.47 -2.83
CA TRP A 120 -8.63 -21.30 -1.66
C TRP A 120 -9.80 -20.68 -0.88
N LEU A 121 -10.52 -21.53 -0.15
CA LEU A 121 -11.58 -21.06 0.76
C LEU A 121 -10.99 -20.50 2.06
N ILE A 122 -9.87 -19.80 1.94
CA ILE A 122 -9.09 -19.32 3.08
C ILE A 122 -9.86 -18.31 3.94
N HIS A 123 -10.84 -17.64 3.35
CA HIS A 123 -11.76 -16.76 4.08
C HIS A 123 -12.65 -17.51 5.08
N LEU A 124 -12.78 -18.82 4.95
CA LEU A 124 -13.51 -19.70 5.89
C LEU A 124 -12.60 -20.22 7.01
N ASP A 125 -11.28 -20.15 6.88
CA ASP A 125 -10.36 -20.57 7.94
C ASP A 125 -10.52 -19.62 9.15
N PRO A 126 -10.88 -20.14 10.34
CA PRO A 126 -11.07 -19.31 11.52
C PRO A 126 -9.80 -18.58 11.95
N ARG A 127 -8.62 -19.09 11.62
CA ARG A 127 -7.33 -18.43 11.90
C ARG A 127 -7.05 -17.25 10.98
N THR A 128 -7.70 -17.17 9.82
CA THR A 128 -7.54 -16.05 8.89
C THR A 128 -8.37 -14.88 9.36
N THR A 129 -7.72 -13.82 9.81
CA THR A 129 -8.38 -12.57 10.23
C THR A 129 -8.76 -11.71 9.03
N LYS A 130 -7.93 -11.72 7.99
CA LYS A 130 -8.13 -10.95 6.77
C LYS A 130 -7.80 -11.82 5.56
N HIS A 131 -8.79 -12.00 4.69
CA HIS A 131 -8.65 -12.74 3.43
C HIS A 131 -7.57 -12.12 2.54
N TRP A 132 -7.57 -10.80 2.46
CA TRP A 132 -6.49 -9.98 1.95
C TRP A 132 -6.36 -8.74 2.86
N SER A 133 -5.17 -8.46 3.39
CA SER A 133 -4.90 -7.22 4.11
C SER A 133 -4.50 -6.13 3.13
N GLU A 134 -3.64 -6.49 2.18
CA GLU A 134 -3.28 -5.70 1.01
C GLU A 134 -3.40 -6.56 -0.23
N VAL A 135 -3.71 -5.91 -1.34
CA VAL A 135 -3.76 -6.52 -2.67
C VAL A 135 -3.17 -5.53 -3.67
N ILE A 136 -2.40 -6.02 -4.61
CA ILE A 136 -1.76 -5.23 -5.66
C ILE A 136 -1.93 -5.91 -7.02
N ILE A 137 -2.01 -5.11 -8.07
CA ILE A 137 -2.09 -5.56 -9.46
C ILE A 137 -0.82 -5.18 -10.21
N ALA A 138 -0.28 -6.10 -10.99
CA ALA A 138 0.91 -5.83 -11.78
C ALA A 138 0.61 -4.90 -12.97
N PRO A 139 1.59 -4.11 -13.41
CA PRO A 139 1.41 -3.20 -14.55
C PRO A 139 1.16 -3.93 -15.87
N ASP A 140 1.40 -5.24 -15.95
CA ASP A 140 1.02 -6.08 -17.11
C ASP A 140 -0.49 -6.37 -17.19
N ASN A 141 -1.30 -5.89 -16.23
CA ASN A 141 -2.75 -6.09 -16.14
C ASN A 141 -3.22 -7.55 -15.95
N GLN A 142 -2.31 -8.45 -15.62
CA GLN A 142 -2.60 -9.89 -15.53
C GLN A 142 -2.22 -10.51 -14.18
N HIS A 143 -1.13 -10.08 -13.55
CA HIS A 143 -0.69 -10.66 -12.30
C HIS A 143 -1.23 -9.89 -11.09
N ILE A 144 -1.62 -10.63 -10.07
CA ILE A 144 -2.13 -10.12 -8.79
C ILE A 144 -1.29 -10.70 -7.66
N CYS A 145 -0.98 -9.88 -6.67
CA CYS A 145 -0.37 -10.32 -5.44
C CYS A 145 -1.16 -9.79 -4.24
N TRP A 146 -1.32 -10.59 -3.20
CA TRP A 146 -2.03 -10.18 -1.99
C TRP A 146 -1.40 -10.78 -0.74
N THR A 147 -1.63 -10.12 0.39
CA THR A 147 -1.19 -10.59 1.71
C THR A 147 -2.36 -11.14 2.50
N ILE A 148 -2.23 -12.34 3.00
CA ILE A 148 -3.17 -13.00 3.91
C ILE A 148 -2.67 -12.75 5.35
N LEU A 149 -3.54 -12.29 6.24
CA LEU A 149 -3.23 -12.14 7.67
C LEU A 149 -3.98 -13.18 8.50
N ARG A 150 -3.25 -13.77 9.44
CA ARG A 150 -3.75 -14.79 10.37
C ARG A 150 -3.76 -14.28 11.81
N SER A 151 -4.60 -14.88 12.65
CA SER A 151 -4.71 -14.55 14.07
C SER A 151 -3.47 -14.93 14.88
N ASP A 152 -2.65 -15.86 14.38
CA ASP A 152 -1.35 -16.23 14.95
C ASP A 152 -0.21 -15.30 14.50
N ILE A 153 -0.58 -14.10 14.04
CA ILE A 153 0.36 -13.04 13.58
C ILE A 153 1.16 -13.47 12.34
N GLY A 154 0.73 -14.52 11.68
CA GLY A 154 1.30 -14.95 10.41
C GLY A 154 0.80 -14.08 9.26
N ALA A 155 1.73 -13.67 8.38
CA ALA A 155 1.41 -13.06 7.09
C ALA A 155 2.01 -13.91 5.96
N ALA A 156 1.25 -14.08 4.89
CA ALA A 156 1.72 -14.79 3.72
C ALA A 156 1.37 -14.00 2.46
N ASN A 157 2.36 -13.79 1.60
CA ASN A 157 2.16 -13.15 0.29
C ASN A 157 1.92 -14.24 -0.75
N VAL A 158 0.85 -14.07 -1.50
CA VAL A 158 0.45 -15.01 -2.55
C VAL A 158 0.35 -14.25 -3.87
N MET A 159 0.90 -14.83 -4.92
CA MET A 159 0.86 -14.26 -6.27
C MET A 159 0.22 -15.26 -7.24
N GLY A 160 -0.47 -14.75 -8.24
CA GLY A 160 -1.06 -15.58 -9.31
C GLY A 160 -1.53 -14.75 -10.50
N ILE A 161 -2.08 -15.43 -11.50
CA ILE A 161 -2.55 -14.82 -12.76
C ILE A 161 -4.05 -14.58 -12.66
N LEU A 162 -4.48 -13.33 -12.75
CA LEU A 162 -5.88 -12.93 -12.75
C LEU A 162 -6.46 -13.08 -14.16
N GLN A 163 -7.33 -14.08 -14.36
CA GLN A 163 -7.91 -14.40 -15.64
C GLN A 163 -9.41 -14.13 -15.68
N ARG A 164 -9.87 -13.33 -16.67
CA ARG A 164 -11.30 -13.12 -16.94
C ARG A 164 -11.94 -14.37 -17.51
N LYS A 165 -13.03 -14.83 -16.87
CA LYS A 165 -13.95 -15.85 -17.35
C LYS A 165 -15.31 -15.20 -17.63
N ARG A 166 -16.27 -15.93 -18.17
CA ARG A 166 -17.57 -15.39 -18.61
C ARG A 166 -18.24 -14.45 -17.57
N ASN A 167 -18.32 -14.84 -16.30
CA ASN A 167 -19.02 -14.10 -15.25
C ASN A 167 -18.21 -13.88 -13.97
N LYS A 168 -16.90 -14.16 -13.99
CA LYS A 168 -15.99 -14.01 -12.84
C LYS A 168 -14.54 -13.86 -13.28
N TYR A 169 -13.72 -13.35 -12.38
CA TYR A 169 -12.27 -13.53 -12.46
C TYR A 169 -11.86 -14.74 -11.64
N VAL A 170 -10.84 -15.45 -12.08
CA VAL A 170 -10.20 -16.56 -11.37
C VAL A 170 -8.70 -16.32 -11.31
N ILE A 171 -8.08 -16.72 -10.21
CA ILE A 171 -6.64 -16.63 -10.05
C ILE A 171 -6.05 -18.00 -10.38
N LYS A 172 -5.16 -18.03 -11.37
CA LYS A 172 -4.45 -19.23 -11.83
C LYS A 172 -3.03 -19.26 -11.28
N LYS A 173 -2.45 -20.46 -11.19
CA LYS A 173 -1.09 -20.72 -10.74
C LYS A 173 -0.74 -19.97 -9.42
N PRO A 174 -1.57 -20.07 -8.36
CA PRO A 174 -1.28 -19.39 -7.13
C PRO A 174 -0.02 -19.98 -6.49
N GLN A 175 0.87 -19.09 -6.00
CA GLN A 175 2.13 -19.45 -5.37
C GLN A 175 2.32 -18.58 -4.13
N VAL A 176 2.74 -19.16 -3.01
CA VAL A 176 3.20 -18.37 -1.86
C VAL A 176 4.62 -17.93 -2.13
N ILE A 177 4.84 -16.64 -2.08
CA ILE A 177 6.13 -16.01 -2.38
C ILE A 177 6.81 -15.40 -1.15
N SER A 178 6.19 -15.53 0.03
CA SER A 178 6.87 -15.21 1.29
C SER A 178 8.00 -16.20 1.50
N THR A 179 9.18 -15.67 1.80
CA THR A 179 10.36 -16.48 2.06
C THR A 179 10.80 -16.32 3.52
N ILE A 180 11.29 -17.41 4.08
CA ILE A 180 11.94 -17.42 5.38
C ILE A 180 13.41 -17.79 5.12
N GLU A 181 14.35 -17.07 5.71
CA GLU A 181 15.74 -17.47 5.65
C GLU A 181 15.93 -18.77 6.42
N HIS A 182 16.50 -19.77 5.74
CA HIS A 182 16.82 -21.03 6.37
C HIS A 182 18.14 -20.94 7.12
N VAL A 183 18.22 -21.62 8.27
CA VAL A 183 19.49 -21.86 8.96
C VAL A 183 20.40 -22.66 8.03
N LYS A 184 21.54 -22.08 7.63
CA LYS A 184 22.55 -22.80 6.85
C LYS A 184 23.45 -23.62 7.79
N LYS A 185 23.58 -24.89 7.47
CA LYS A 185 24.50 -25.76 8.19
C LYS A 185 25.95 -25.39 7.82
N GLU A 186 26.76 -25.03 8.80
CA GLU A 186 28.15 -24.72 8.57
C GLU A 186 28.96 -26.02 8.36
N LYS A 187 29.49 -26.20 7.14
CA LYS A 187 30.19 -27.43 6.75
C LYS A 187 31.52 -27.64 7.50
N LYS A 188 32.18 -26.56 7.93
CA LYS A 188 33.54 -26.63 8.55
C LYS A 188 33.53 -27.00 10.02
N ASN A 189 32.59 -26.55 10.82
CA ASN A 189 32.62 -26.68 12.28
C ASN A 189 31.48 -27.52 12.88
N LYS A 190 30.75 -28.26 12.07
CA LYS A 190 29.56 -29.04 12.49
C LYS A 190 28.51 -28.21 13.25
N GLY A 191 28.62 -26.89 13.19
CA GLY A 191 27.69 -25.93 13.79
C GLY A 191 26.61 -25.47 12.84
N TYR A 192 25.73 -24.59 13.35
CA TYR A 192 24.72 -23.91 12.60
C TYR A 192 24.98 -22.41 12.57
N ILE A 193 25.02 -21.82 11.40
CA ILE A 193 24.95 -20.36 11.27
C ILE A 193 23.49 -19.96 11.38
N ILE A 194 23.16 -19.27 12.46
CA ILE A 194 21.86 -18.64 12.61
C ILE A 194 21.91 -17.34 11.81
N LEU A 195 21.40 -17.39 10.59
CA LEU A 195 21.21 -16.16 9.82
C LEU A 195 20.11 -15.34 10.45
N PRO A 196 20.22 -14.01 10.43
CA PRO A 196 19.14 -13.15 10.89
C PRO A 196 17.87 -13.52 10.11
N GLN A 197 16.78 -13.81 10.81
CA GLN A 197 15.50 -14.06 10.16
C GLN A 197 14.99 -12.72 9.63
N ILE A 198 14.94 -12.59 8.32
CA ILE A 198 14.30 -11.46 7.67
C ILE A 198 12.81 -11.76 7.63
N MET A 199 11.98 -10.83 8.11
CA MET A 199 10.55 -10.91 7.94
C MET A 199 10.23 -10.64 6.45
N ARG A 200 10.28 -11.69 5.64
CA ARG A 200 9.98 -11.65 4.21
C ARG A 200 8.50 -11.91 3.93
N GLY A 201 7.63 -11.55 4.83
CA GLY A 201 6.21 -11.87 4.76
C GLY A 201 5.30 -10.74 5.21
N GLY A 202 5.79 -9.51 5.22
CA GLY A 202 4.97 -8.33 5.50
C GLY A 202 4.01 -7.99 4.36
N GLU A 203 3.19 -6.98 4.55
CA GLU A 203 2.18 -6.58 3.57
C GLU A 203 2.81 -6.07 2.27
N VAL A 204 2.34 -6.60 1.15
CA VAL A 204 2.71 -6.10 -0.20
C VAL A 204 2.14 -4.71 -0.42
N LYS A 205 2.88 -3.86 -1.15
CA LYS A 205 2.48 -2.46 -1.36
C LYS A 205 2.38 -2.06 -2.84
N GLN A 206 3.30 -2.51 -3.67
CA GLN A 206 3.33 -2.17 -5.10
C GLN A 206 4.16 -3.17 -5.89
N PHE A 207 3.82 -3.42 -7.16
CA PHE A 207 4.76 -3.98 -8.12
C PHE A 207 5.73 -2.88 -8.57
N VAL A 208 7.01 -3.20 -8.59
CA VAL A 208 8.10 -2.30 -9.00
C VAL A 208 9.00 -2.98 -10.02
N LYS A 209 9.99 -2.28 -10.56
CA LYS A 209 10.84 -2.71 -11.66
C LYS A 209 10.01 -3.17 -12.87
N GLY A 210 8.98 -2.36 -13.16
CA GLY A 210 8.06 -2.64 -14.26
C GLY A 210 7.24 -3.93 -14.10
N GLY A 211 7.17 -4.53 -12.92
CA GLY A 211 6.49 -5.80 -12.63
C GLY A 211 7.43 -6.96 -12.33
N ALA A 212 8.76 -6.76 -12.34
CA ALA A 212 9.75 -7.80 -12.03
C ALA A 212 10.01 -7.99 -10.53
N ALA A 213 9.54 -7.05 -9.69
CA ALA A 213 9.72 -7.08 -8.24
C ALA A 213 8.49 -6.54 -7.52
N ILE A 214 8.41 -6.75 -6.22
CA ILE A 214 7.36 -6.21 -5.35
C ILE A 214 7.99 -5.42 -4.19
N SER A 215 7.36 -4.29 -3.83
CA SER A 215 7.64 -3.63 -2.57
C SER A 215 6.73 -4.17 -1.49
N LEU A 216 7.28 -4.31 -0.30
CA LEU A 216 6.58 -4.82 0.88
C LEU A 216 7.17 -4.24 2.17
N VAL A 217 6.46 -4.44 3.26
CA VAL A 217 6.96 -4.16 4.59
C VAL A 217 7.90 -5.29 5.02
N GLY A 218 9.06 -4.96 5.55
CA GLY A 218 10.02 -5.96 6.00
C GLY A 218 10.92 -5.46 7.12
N ALA A 219 11.53 -6.39 7.84
CA ALA A 219 12.53 -6.11 8.86
C ALA A 219 13.81 -6.84 8.47
N VAL A 220 14.82 -6.08 8.04
CA VAL A 220 16.11 -6.65 7.57
C VAL A 220 17.17 -6.54 8.67
N ASP A 221 17.51 -5.33 9.07
CA ASP A 221 18.60 -5.08 10.01
C ASP A 221 18.15 -4.83 11.45
N SER A 222 16.89 -4.51 11.64
CA SER A 222 16.28 -4.34 12.96
C SER A 222 14.91 -5.02 13.00
N PRO A 223 14.32 -5.25 14.18
CA PRO A 223 12.96 -5.74 14.28
C PRO A 223 11.89 -4.70 13.91
N LEU A 224 12.29 -3.44 13.65
CA LEU A 224 11.38 -2.40 13.20
C LEU A 224 11.06 -2.56 11.71
N PRO A 225 9.80 -2.33 11.31
CA PRO A 225 9.41 -2.42 9.92
C PRO A 225 9.99 -1.28 9.10
N ASN A 226 10.49 -1.63 7.93
CA ASN A 226 10.97 -0.74 6.88
C ASN A 226 10.39 -1.16 5.54
N SER A 227 10.52 -0.31 4.53
CA SER A 227 10.21 -0.68 3.15
C SER A 227 11.33 -1.49 2.54
N VAL A 228 10.97 -2.59 1.91
CA VAL A 228 11.89 -3.46 1.18
C VAL A 228 11.34 -3.78 -0.20
N VAL A 229 12.21 -4.14 -1.13
CA VAL A 229 11.86 -4.64 -2.46
C VAL A 229 12.37 -6.07 -2.59
N GLN A 230 11.47 -6.98 -2.98
CA GLN A 230 11.79 -8.38 -3.25
C GLN A 230 11.76 -8.65 -4.75
N ASP A 231 12.86 -9.16 -5.29
CA ASP A 231 12.92 -9.61 -6.66
C ASP A 231 12.14 -10.90 -6.87
N LEU A 232 11.31 -10.97 -7.92
CA LEU A 232 10.44 -12.11 -8.17
C LEU A 232 11.17 -13.31 -8.81
N ARG A 233 12.37 -13.13 -9.33
CA ARG A 233 13.16 -14.23 -9.92
C ARG A 233 14.16 -14.83 -8.93
N SER A 234 14.95 -13.97 -8.26
CA SER A 234 15.97 -14.42 -7.32
C SER A 234 15.44 -14.62 -5.91
N GLY A 235 14.40 -13.88 -5.50
CA GLY A 235 13.92 -13.80 -4.12
C GLY A 235 14.78 -12.89 -3.23
N ASP A 236 15.76 -12.20 -3.80
CA ASP A 236 16.61 -11.26 -3.07
C ASP A 236 15.77 -10.09 -2.56
N VAL A 237 16.11 -9.64 -1.35
CA VAL A 237 15.45 -8.53 -0.69
C VAL A 237 16.43 -7.38 -0.51
N ILE A 238 16.05 -6.21 -1.00
CA ILE A 238 16.80 -4.96 -0.87
C ILE A 238 16.03 -4.05 0.07
N GLN A 239 16.68 -3.49 1.08
CA GLN A 239 16.10 -2.51 1.98
C GLN A 239 16.10 -1.13 1.32
N ILE A 240 14.95 -0.49 1.30
CA ILE A 240 14.74 0.83 0.68
C ILE A 240 14.85 1.94 1.71
N THR A 241 14.27 1.73 2.90
CA THR A 241 14.32 2.70 3.97
C THR A 241 15.04 2.11 5.18
N ASN A 242 15.79 2.95 5.90
CA ASN A 242 16.57 2.54 7.05
C ASN A 242 16.53 3.61 8.14
N ILE A 243 15.42 3.68 8.86
CA ILE A 243 15.27 4.60 10.00
C ILE A 243 14.98 3.85 11.29
N SER A 244 15.28 4.48 12.40
CA SER A 244 14.97 3.97 13.74
C SER A 244 13.50 4.17 14.15
N GLY A 245 12.59 4.38 13.20
CA GLY A 245 11.16 4.60 13.41
C GLY A 245 10.32 3.46 12.82
N TYR A 246 9.03 3.74 12.66
CA TYR A 246 8.10 2.87 11.95
C TYR A 246 7.93 3.37 10.52
N GLU A 247 8.20 2.51 9.55
CA GLU A 247 7.89 2.74 8.15
C GLU A 247 7.14 1.54 7.58
N GLU A 248 6.07 1.79 6.85
CA GLU A 248 5.25 0.68 6.36
C GLU A 248 5.13 0.70 4.84
N THR A 249 4.50 1.74 4.32
CA THR A 249 4.16 1.79 2.90
C THR A 249 5.10 2.75 2.20
N THR A 250 5.80 2.28 1.17
CA THR A 250 6.42 3.15 0.16
C THR A 250 5.73 2.90 -1.17
N ILE A 251 5.25 3.97 -1.79
CA ILE A 251 4.71 3.96 -3.16
C ILE A 251 5.67 4.73 -4.05
N PHE A 252 6.25 4.04 -5.01
CA PHE A 252 7.27 4.56 -5.92
C PHE A 252 6.63 5.39 -7.02
N SER A 253 7.33 6.45 -7.44
CA SER A 253 7.00 7.23 -8.64
C SER A 253 7.07 6.36 -9.92
N PRO A 254 6.49 6.80 -11.04
CA PRO A 254 6.52 6.02 -12.28
C PRO A 254 7.92 5.70 -12.82
N ASP A 255 8.90 6.55 -12.52
CA ASP A 255 10.32 6.35 -12.85
C ASP A 255 11.11 5.64 -11.75
N GLU A 256 10.46 5.31 -10.63
CA GLU A 256 11.01 4.67 -9.44
C GLU A 256 12.18 5.41 -8.75
N ARG A 257 12.40 6.68 -9.09
CA ARG A 257 13.45 7.50 -8.47
C ARG A 257 13.00 8.13 -7.15
N LEU A 258 11.72 8.42 -7.02
CA LEU A 258 11.12 8.97 -5.82
C LEU A 258 10.16 7.96 -5.19
N GLY A 259 9.90 8.14 -3.92
CA GLY A 259 8.87 7.42 -3.18
C GLY A 259 8.13 8.32 -2.21
N ILE A 260 6.87 7.98 -1.93
CA ILE A 260 6.18 8.50 -0.76
C ILE A 260 6.11 7.38 0.26
N VAL A 261 6.53 7.66 1.48
CA VAL A 261 6.54 6.67 2.56
C VAL A 261 5.70 7.11 3.74
N MET A 262 4.91 6.18 4.30
CA MET A 262 4.30 6.36 5.61
C MET A 262 5.37 6.15 6.67
N SER A 263 5.68 7.22 7.44
CA SER A 263 6.82 7.22 8.34
C SER A 263 6.57 8.01 9.62
N THR A 264 7.16 7.56 10.72
CA THR A 264 7.19 8.29 11.99
C THR A 264 8.37 9.25 12.11
N ARG A 265 9.24 9.36 11.09
CA ARG A 265 10.47 10.18 11.13
C ARG A 265 10.22 11.67 11.38
N GLY A 266 9.07 12.18 11.00
CA GLY A 266 8.70 13.58 11.24
C GLY A 266 8.13 13.88 12.64
N SER A 267 8.10 12.90 13.57
CA SER A 267 7.43 13.06 14.85
C SER A 267 8.36 12.87 16.05
N LYS A 268 8.54 13.91 16.84
CA LYS A 268 9.24 13.83 18.14
C LYS A 268 8.43 13.08 19.21
N LYS A 269 7.11 12.92 19.02
CA LYS A 269 6.18 12.30 19.97
C LYS A 269 5.89 10.83 19.64
N THR A 270 6.43 10.28 18.55
CA THR A 270 6.18 8.90 18.09
C THR A 270 7.52 8.20 17.85
N ASN A 271 8.34 8.12 18.89
CA ASN A 271 9.64 7.45 18.80
C ASN A 271 9.53 6.00 19.28
N CYS A 272 9.77 5.07 18.37
CA CYS A 272 9.79 3.63 18.66
C CYS A 272 11.20 3.02 18.50
N ALA A 273 12.24 3.83 18.41
CA ALA A 273 13.62 3.40 18.20
C ALA A 273 14.12 2.37 19.22
N ILE A 274 13.64 2.43 20.46
CA ILE A 274 14.00 1.49 21.53
C ILE A 274 13.78 0.03 21.13
N PHE A 275 12.76 -0.25 20.31
CA PHE A 275 12.49 -1.62 19.83
C PHE A 275 13.52 -2.10 18.80
N GLY A 276 14.22 -1.16 18.14
CA GLY A 276 15.30 -1.46 17.19
C GLY A 276 16.61 -1.86 17.87
N LEU A 277 16.72 -1.66 19.19
CA LEU A 277 17.93 -2.01 19.96
C LEU A 277 18.01 -3.49 20.33
N LEU A 278 17.01 -4.29 20.04
CA LEU A 278 17.04 -5.73 20.30
C LEU A 278 18.13 -6.39 19.43
N PRO A 279 19.07 -7.13 20.06
CA PRO A 279 20.14 -7.76 19.32
C PRO A 279 19.64 -8.94 18.48
N ARG A 280 20.30 -9.20 17.38
CA ARG A 280 20.08 -10.38 16.55
C ARG A 280 20.79 -11.61 17.12
N PRO A 281 20.31 -12.83 16.79
CA PRO A 281 19.11 -13.13 16.01
C PRO A 281 17.83 -13.00 16.83
N HIS A 282 16.72 -12.60 16.20
CA HIS A 282 15.41 -12.66 16.85
C HIS A 282 14.54 -13.71 16.17
N ALA A 283 13.71 -14.37 16.98
CA ALA A 283 12.67 -15.24 16.45
C ALA A 283 11.64 -14.43 15.62
N MET A 284 11.16 -15.01 14.55
CA MET A 284 10.13 -14.38 13.70
C MET A 284 8.89 -13.94 14.49
N LEU A 285 8.49 -14.74 15.48
CA LEU A 285 7.37 -14.41 16.39
C LEU A 285 7.65 -13.12 17.18
N THR A 286 8.87 -12.94 17.70
CA THR A 286 9.26 -11.71 18.41
C THR A 286 9.17 -10.51 17.50
N THR A 287 9.67 -10.62 16.26
CA THR A 287 9.55 -9.55 15.27
C THR A 287 8.09 -9.22 14.98
N SER A 288 7.24 -10.22 14.82
CA SER A 288 5.81 -10.01 14.54
C SER A 288 5.09 -9.30 15.70
N TYR A 289 5.40 -9.64 16.95
CA TYR A 289 4.85 -8.94 18.12
C TYR A 289 5.33 -7.50 18.22
N ILE A 290 6.61 -7.23 17.94
CA ILE A 290 7.16 -5.88 17.93
C ILE A 290 6.47 -5.03 16.85
N VAL A 291 6.35 -5.55 15.64
CA VAL A 291 5.66 -4.86 14.54
C VAL A 291 4.22 -4.53 14.92
N MET A 292 3.49 -5.47 15.52
CA MET A 292 2.12 -5.24 15.98
C MET A 292 2.06 -4.18 17.08
N LEU A 293 2.94 -4.26 18.07
CA LEU A 293 3.00 -3.31 19.18
C LEU A 293 3.31 -1.89 18.65
N VAL A 294 4.29 -1.77 17.78
CA VAL A 294 4.69 -0.50 17.19
C VAL A 294 3.58 0.06 16.28
N TYR A 295 2.90 -0.78 15.51
CA TYR A 295 1.74 -0.38 14.73
C TYR A 295 0.62 0.19 15.63
N MET A 296 0.27 -0.51 16.71
CA MET A 296 -0.75 -0.04 17.65
C MET A 296 -0.35 1.28 18.33
N TYR A 297 0.92 1.42 18.67
CA TYR A 297 1.46 2.64 19.28
C TYR A 297 1.53 3.80 18.28
N ALA A 298 2.21 3.61 17.16
CA ALA A 298 2.57 4.66 16.23
C ALA A 298 1.42 5.01 15.26
N VAL A 299 0.69 4.02 14.77
CA VAL A 299 -0.31 4.21 13.70
C VAL A 299 -1.72 4.31 14.27
N ALA A 300 -2.21 3.25 14.89
CA ALA A 300 -3.58 3.23 15.41
C ALA A 300 -3.80 4.26 16.53
N GLY A 301 -2.84 4.38 17.44
CA GLY A 301 -2.88 5.34 18.54
C GLY A 301 -2.88 6.78 18.03
N VAL A 302 -2.00 7.11 17.08
CA VAL A 302 -1.92 8.47 16.52
C VAL A 302 -3.18 8.84 15.72
N ARG A 303 -3.77 7.91 15.01
CA ARG A 303 -5.04 8.14 14.30
C ARG A 303 -6.21 8.37 15.25
N SER A 304 -6.23 7.71 16.39
CA SER A 304 -7.38 7.69 17.28
C SER A 304 -7.34 8.74 18.40
N PHE A 305 -6.23 8.86 19.14
CA PHE A 305 -6.20 9.68 20.36
C PHE A 305 -4.85 10.27 20.72
N ARG A 306 -3.79 9.73 20.19
CA ARG A 306 -2.44 10.05 20.59
C ARG A 306 -1.89 11.20 19.76
N GLU A 307 -1.20 12.14 20.41
CA GLU A 307 -0.38 13.11 19.70
C GLU A 307 0.80 12.40 18.98
N GLY A 308 1.26 13.00 17.90
CA GLY A 308 2.32 12.50 17.07
C GLY A 308 1.94 12.55 15.59
N ASN A 309 2.85 12.12 14.74
CA ASN A 309 2.68 12.12 13.30
C ASN A 309 3.16 10.82 12.69
N ILE A 310 2.47 10.39 11.66
CA ILE A 310 2.84 9.27 10.77
C ILE A 310 2.79 9.73 9.32
N GLY A 311 3.12 10.98 9.10
CA GLY A 311 2.89 11.68 7.84
C GLY A 311 3.51 11.01 6.64
N PRO A 312 3.04 11.38 5.44
CA PRO A 312 3.73 11.03 4.22
C PRO A 312 5.02 11.82 4.13
N VAL A 313 6.09 11.11 3.79
CA VAL A 313 7.41 11.69 3.53
C VAL A 313 7.80 11.38 2.11
N LEU A 314 8.18 12.41 1.35
CA LEU A 314 8.77 12.27 0.03
C LEU A 314 10.24 11.92 0.19
N ILE A 315 10.67 10.85 -0.45
CA ILE A 315 12.06 10.38 -0.41
C ILE A 315 12.62 10.20 -1.81
N ASP A 316 13.89 10.52 -1.96
CA ASP A 316 14.73 10.04 -3.05
C ASP A 316 15.17 8.61 -2.71
N ILE A 317 14.88 7.66 -3.58
CA ILE A 317 15.10 6.22 -3.34
C ILE A 317 16.59 5.90 -3.19
N GLU A 318 17.43 6.45 -4.06
CA GLU A 318 18.87 6.21 -4.05
C GLU A 318 19.52 6.77 -2.77
N ARG A 319 19.14 8.00 -2.38
CA ARG A 319 19.60 8.62 -1.13
C ARG A 319 19.10 7.85 0.09
N SER A 320 17.84 7.41 0.07
CA SER A 320 17.25 6.63 1.17
C SER A 320 18.00 5.31 1.41
N MET A 321 18.54 4.70 0.35
CA MET A 321 19.31 3.45 0.43
C MET A 321 20.76 3.66 0.86
N ASN A 322 21.37 4.80 0.49
CA ASN A 322 22.82 4.99 0.58
C ASN A 322 23.26 6.02 1.64
N GLU A 323 22.38 6.96 2.03
CA GLU A 323 22.72 8.01 2.98
C GLU A 323 22.21 7.67 4.39
N ASN A 324 23.13 7.56 5.34
CA ASN A 324 22.79 7.38 6.74
C ASN A 324 22.05 8.61 7.30
N GLY A 325 20.88 8.38 7.91
CA GLY A 325 20.09 9.45 8.53
C GLY A 325 19.31 10.31 7.56
N TYR A 326 19.18 9.91 6.28
CA TYR A 326 18.38 10.62 5.30
C TYR A 326 16.92 10.76 5.74
N GLN A 327 16.44 12.00 5.86
CA GLN A 327 15.10 12.29 6.39
C GLN A 327 14.02 12.46 5.32
N GLY A 328 14.37 12.77 4.07
CA GLY A 328 13.39 13.13 3.05
C GLY A 328 12.66 14.44 3.37
N VAL A 329 11.50 14.65 2.74
CA VAL A 329 10.67 15.85 2.87
C VAL A 329 9.32 15.50 3.47
N LEU A 330 9.03 16.01 4.67
CA LEU A 330 7.73 15.81 5.31
C LEU A 330 6.66 16.60 4.59
N LEU A 331 5.60 15.91 4.11
CA LEU A 331 4.55 16.51 3.28
C LEU A 331 3.30 16.94 4.06
N ASN A 332 3.25 16.72 5.36
CA ASN A 332 2.16 17.21 6.21
C ASN A 332 2.72 17.99 7.41
N ASP A 333 1.88 18.80 8.03
CA ASP A 333 2.24 19.48 9.27
C ASP A 333 2.10 18.52 10.46
N PRO A 334 3.18 18.20 11.19
CA PRO A 334 3.14 17.28 12.32
C PRO A 334 2.34 17.80 13.52
N GLU A 335 2.09 19.12 13.61
CA GLU A 335 1.32 19.74 14.70
C GLU A 335 -0.19 19.78 14.41
N GLU A 336 -0.60 19.57 13.16
CA GLU A 336 -2.02 19.48 12.81
C GLU A 336 -2.67 18.20 13.38
N LYS A 337 -3.99 18.29 13.59
CA LYS A 337 -4.81 17.12 13.95
C LYS A 337 -5.13 16.20 12.76
N TRP A 338 -4.72 16.56 11.56
CA TRP A 338 -4.87 15.75 10.37
C TRP A 338 -3.68 14.82 10.23
N VAL A 339 -3.98 13.52 10.21
CA VAL A 339 -2.97 12.47 10.18
C VAL A 339 -3.15 11.60 8.94
N TYR A 340 -2.05 11.10 8.44
CA TYR A 340 -2.04 10.23 7.26
C TYR A 340 -3.01 9.05 7.37
N LEU A 341 -3.68 8.77 6.26
CA LEU A 341 -4.52 7.60 6.02
C LEU A 341 -4.21 7.03 4.63
N SER A 342 -4.14 5.69 4.53
CA SER A 342 -3.96 5.02 3.22
C SER A 342 -5.19 5.18 2.31
N PRO A 343 -5.03 5.15 0.99
CA PRO A 343 -3.81 4.86 0.23
C PRO A 343 -2.99 6.11 -0.11
N MET A 344 -1.81 5.85 -0.70
CA MET A 344 -1.02 6.83 -1.44
C MET A 344 -0.95 6.41 -2.91
N SER A 345 -0.76 7.37 -3.82
CA SER A 345 -0.56 7.10 -5.24
C SER A 345 0.22 8.23 -5.92
N TRP A 346 0.84 7.89 -7.05
CA TRP A 346 1.48 8.87 -7.92
C TRP A 346 0.63 9.14 -9.15
N HIS A 347 0.62 10.40 -9.57
CA HIS A 347 0.14 10.78 -10.89
C HIS A 347 1.09 10.23 -11.97
N PRO A 348 0.59 9.76 -13.13
CA PRO A 348 1.44 9.17 -14.16
C PRO A 348 2.51 10.11 -14.73
N SER A 349 2.38 11.43 -14.53
CA SER A 349 3.43 12.39 -14.89
C SER A 349 4.69 12.30 -14.03
N GLY A 350 4.66 11.59 -12.89
CA GLY A 350 5.77 11.58 -11.93
C GLY A 350 5.99 12.88 -11.14
N LYS A 351 5.20 13.93 -11.41
CA LYS A 351 5.33 15.26 -10.77
C LYS A 351 4.39 15.50 -9.62
N LYS A 352 3.39 14.62 -9.44
CA LYS A 352 2.39 14.78 -8.40
C LYS A 352 2.20 13.48 -7.65
N ALA A 353 1.97 13.61 -6.35
CA ALA A 353 1.66 12.51 -5.48
C ALA A 353 0.45 12.84 -4.62
N MET A 354 -0.35 11.83 -4.27
CA MET A 354 -1.59 12.01 -3.53
C MET A 354 -1.67 11.03 -2.36
N TRP A 355 -2.28 11.48 -1.28
CA TRP A 355 -2.59 10.67 -0.10
C TRP A 355 -3.89 11.14 0.56
N LEU A 356 -4.31 10.41 1.55
CA LEU A 356 -5.43 10.77 2.39
C LEU A 356 -4.94 11.24 3.77
N GLU A 357 -5.73 12.10 4.38
CA GLU A 357 -5.60 12.45 5.79
C GLU A 357 -6.95 12.32 6.48
N MET A 358 -6.94 11.82 7.70
CA MET A 358 -8.12 11.81 8.57
C MET A 358 -7.94 12.77 9.74
N LEU A 359 -9.03 13.38 10.17
CA LEU A 359 -9.03 14.13 11.41
C LEU A 359 -8.92 13.15 12.59
N ARG A 360 -7.90 13.32 13.41
CA ARG A 360 -7.61 12.47 14.57
C ARG A 360 -8.85 12.29 15.44
N GLY A 361 -9.18 11.04 15.77
CA GLY A 361 -10.32 10.69 16.60
C GLY A 361 -11.70 10.84 15.96
N SER A 362 -11.78 11.27 14.69
CA SER A 362 -13.08 11.46 14.04
C SER A 362 -13.84 10.15 13.78
N ASP A 363 -13.18 9.01 13.78
CA ASP A 363 -13.78 7.69 13.65
C ASP A 363 -14.65 7.28 14.86
N ARG A 364 -14.53 8.00 15.97
CA ARG A 364 -15.31 7.80 17.21
C ARG A 364 -16.51 8.72 17.33
N ASN A 365 -16.65 9.70 16.44
CA ASN A 365 -17.73 10.68 16.48
C ASN A 365 -18.96 10.16 15.73
N GLU A 366 -20.15 10.66 16.13
CA GLU A 366 -21.40 10.49 15.42
C GLU A 366 -21.22 10.87 13.99
N GLY A 367 -21.05 11.05 13.12
CA GLY A 367 -20.77 11.46 11.74
C GLY A 367 -19.69 10.64 11.06
N GLY A 368 -18.98 9.80 11.83
CA GLY A 368 -17.94 8.93 11.33
C GLY A 368 -16.65 9.62 10.93
N ARG A 369 -15.79 8.90 10.26
CA ARG A 369 -14.45 9.35 9.89
C ARG A 369 -14.49 10.54 8.93
N ARG A 370 -13.78 11.62 9.30
CA ARG A 370 -13.58 12.78 8.42
C ARG A 370 -12.25 12.63 7.68
N VAL A 371 -12.32 12.63 6.35
CA VAL A 371 -11.18 12.40 5.47
C VAL A 371 -11.06 13.54 4.46
N ARG A 372 -9.84 13.96 4.17
CA ARG A 372 -9.52 14.88 3.07
C ARG A 372 -8.49 14.25 2.13
N ILE A 373 -8.53 14.64 0.86
CA ILE A 373 -7.56 14.22 -0.15
C ILE A 373 -6.50 15.30 -0.24
N ARG A 374 -5.23 14.92 -0.11
CA ARG A 374 -4.09 15.83 -0.27
C ARG A 374 -3.26 15.44 -1.47
N LYS A 375 -2.66 16.44 -2.11
CA LYS A 375 -1.67 16.23 -3.16
C LYS A 375 -0.44 17.09 -2.93
N ALA A 376 0.71 16.58 -3.33
CA ALA A 376 1.96 17.33 -3.49
C ALA A 376 2.24 17.49 -4.98
N GLU A 377 2.66 18.67 -5.38
CA GLU A 377 3.12 18.97 -6.74
C GLU A 377 4.58 19.45 -6.69
N LEU A 378 5.42 18.77 -7.46
CA LEU A 378 6.86 19.03 -7.57
C LEU A 378 7.10 19.93 -8.79
N HIS A 379 7.22 21.25 -8.56
CA HIS A 379 7.24 22.23 -9.64
C HIS A 379 8.52 22.16 -10.49
N ASP A 380 9.66 22.00 -9.84
CA ASP A 380 10.97 22.06 -10.51
C ASP A 380 11.53 20.67 -10.85
N TYR A 381 10.95 19.61 -10.28
CA TYR A 381 11.38 18.25 -10.52
C TYR A 381 11.08 17.81 -11.95
N GLN A 382 12.07 17.20 -12.61
CA GLN A 382 11.93 16.62 -13.93
C GLN A 382 12.06 15.10 -13.83
N PRO A 383 10.93 14.38 -13.86
CA PRO A 383 10.93 12.92 -13.85
C PRO A 383 11.67 12.34 -15.05
N GLU A 384 12.30 11.22 -14.86
CA GLU A 384 12.76 10.40 -15.96
C GLU A 384 11.60 9.68 -16.66
N LYS A 385 11.90 8.94 -17.71
CA LYS A 385 10.90 8.09 -18.35
C LYS A 385 10.39 7.04 -17.35
N PRO A 386 9.10 6.76 -17.34
CA PRO A 386 8.56 5.67 -16.53
C PRO A 386 9.31 4.36 -16.78
N VAL A 387 9.48 3.57 -15.73
CA VAL A 387 10.11 2.24 -15.86
C VAL A 387 9.33 1.40 -16.86
N PRO A 388 9.99 0.81 -17.86
CA PRO A 388 9.31 -0.01 -18.86
C PRO A 388 8.57 -1.19 -18.24
N ILE A 389 7.33 -1.40 -18.67
CA ILE A 389 6.53 -2.54 -18.22
C ILE A 389 7.16 -3.81 -18.79
N VAL A 390 7.42 -4.78 -17.92
CA VAL A 390 7.84 -6.11 -18.29
C VAL A 390 6.76 -7.13 -17.92
N LYS A 391 6.75 -8.27 -18.57
CA LYS A 391 5.86 -9.35 -18.17
C LYS A 391 6.30 -9.87 -16.79
N THR A 392 5.40 -9.79 -15.82
CA THR A 392 5.60 -10.40 -14.50
C THR A 392 5.72 -11.93 -14.64
N PRO A 393 6.62 -12.60 -13.91
CA PRO A 393 6.82 -14.04 -14.06
C PRO A 393 5.56 -14.84 -13.68
N ASP A 394 5.12 -15.77 -14.54
CA ASP A 394 4.03 -16.71 -14.25
C ASP A 394 4.41 -17.72 -13.16
N ASP A 395 5.68 -18.09 -13.13
CA ASP A 395 6.27 -19.05 -12.20
C ASP A 395 7.42 -18.38 -11.43
N ILE A 396 7.30 -18.41 -10.11
CA ILE A 396 8.30 -17.86 -9.20
C ILE A 396 9.23 -19.02 -8.78
N PRO A 397 10.55 -18.95 -9.04
CA PRO A 397 11.46 -20.07 -8.79
C PRO A 397 11.48 -20.56 -7.34
N TYR A 398 11.35 -19.65 -6.38
CA TYR A 398 11.27 -19.95 -4.95
C TYR A 398 9.83 -20.05 -4.42
N GLY A 399 8.84 -19.88 -5.28
CA GLY A 399 7.42 -19.89 -4.92
C GLY A 399 6.94 -21.29 -4.54
N ILE A 400 6.20 -21.38 -3.44
CA ILE A 400 5.61 -22.63 -2.97
C ILE A 400 4.26 -22.84 -3.65
N LYS A 401 4.15 -23.90 -4.43
CA LYS A 401 2.94 -24.30 -5.18
C LYS A 401 2.14 -25.34 -4.39
N GLY A 402 0.83 -25.39 -4.62
CA GLY A 402 0.00 -26.49 -4.15
C GLY A 402 -0.19 -26.58 -2.64
N ILE A 403 -0.16 -25.44 -1.93
CA ILE A 403 -0.49 -25.40 -0.51
C ILE A 403 -1.93 -25.85 -0.34
N ARG A 404 -2.10 -27.04 0.20
CA ARG A 404 -3.37 -27.53 0.73
C ARG A 404 -3.50 -26.97 2.14
N GLY A 405 -4.56 -26.19 2.36
CA GLY A 405 -4.90 -25.67 3.69
C GLY A 405 -5.27 -26.77 4.66
#